data_9b5e4f7f78e146a1f5b29d3968ca3a3e
#
_entry.id   9b5e4f7f78e146a1f5b29d3968ca3a3e
#
_cell.length_a   1.000
_cell.length_b   1.000
_cell.length_c   1.000
_cell.angle_alpha   90.00
_cell.angle_beta   90.00
_cell.angle_gamma   90.00
#
_symmetry.space_group_name_H-M   'P 1'
#
loop_
_entity.id
_entity.type
_entity.pdbx_description
1 polymer ?
#
loop_
_entity_poly.entity_id
_entity_poly.type
_entity_poly.pdbx_seq_one_letter_code
_entity_poly.pdbx_strand_id
1 'polypeptide(L)'
;YFQGGAGAIRQATISKNKDHYSALYLASPMTLPFIEKAKAAAWSYDPSQITVPVFIASGGDGIENGILAPKEDMEGIYQAAKGPAVIGRMKGEDHLRVMTRADAYMTAWFRMILSGDEKAASIFGKDGEFMKNAGWTDKSIKGIPLEGNE
;
A
#
# COMPACT_ATOMS: atom_id res chain seq x y z
N TYR A 1 -8.58 -3.96 -2.54
CA TYR A 1 -8.18 -4.29 -3.89
C TYR A 1 -8.94 -3.42 -4.89
N PHE A 2 -8.26 -2.86 -5.87
CA PHE A 2 -8.70 -1.97 -6.93
C PHE A 2 -9.72 -0.90 -6.49
N GLN A 3 -11.00 -0.97 -6.91
CA GLN A 3 -12.05 -0.05 -6.43
C GLN A 3 -12.18 -0.07 -4.92
N GLY A 4 -12.12 -1.27 -4.32
CA GLY A 4 -12.11 -1.41 -2.86
C GLY A 4 -10.91 -0.72 -2.21
N GLY A 5 -9.76 -0.63 -2.90
CA GLY A 5 -8.61 0.15 -2.44
C GLY A 5 -8.90 1.65 -2.37
N ALA A 6 -9.48 2.22 -3.42
CA ALA A 6 -9.94 3.61 -3.41
C ALA A 6 -11.01 3.84 -2.33
N GLY A 7 -11.96 2.91 -2.20
CA GLY A 7 -12.97 2.92 -1.14
C GLY A 7 -12.37 2.89 0.26
N ALA A 8 -11.35 2.05 0.50
CA ALA A 8 -10.66 1.99 1.79
C ALA A 8 -9.96 3.31 2.13
N ILE A 9 -9.30 3.95 1.16
CA ILE A 9 -8.70 5.27 1.35
C ILE A 9 -9.79 6.29 1.75
N ARG A 10 -10.91 6.33 1.02
CA ARG A 10 -12.01 7.24 1.34
C ARG A 10 -12.57 6.99 2.74
N GLN A 11 -12.75 5.74 3.13
CA GLN A 11 -13.24 5.41 4.48
C GLN A 11 -12.28 5.89 5.56
N ALA A 12 -10.98 5.74 5.37
CA ALA A 12 -9.97 6.13 6.34
C ALA A 12 -9.63 7.63 6.32
N THR A 13 -10.16 8.42 5.37
CA THR A 13 -9.81 9.85 5.22
C THR A 13 -11.00 10.79 5.36
N ILE A 14 -12.09 10.55 4.65
CA ILE A 14 -13.23 11.49 4.59
C ILE A 14 -14.53 10.96 5.19
N SER A 15 -14.60 9.67 5.53
CA SER A 15 -15.78 9.10 6.20
C SER A 15 -15.92 9.68 7.61
N LYS A 16 -17.18 9.79 8.07
CA LYS A 16 -17.48 10.10 9.47
C LYS A 16 -16.91 9.06 10.47
N ASN A 17 -16.58 7.88 9.99
CA ASN A 17 -16.03 6.77 10.77
C ASN A 17 -14.51 6.63 10.59
N LYS A 18 -13.81 7.61 10.00
CA LYS A 18 -12.37 7.52 9.68
C LYS A 18 -11.51 7.17 10.88
N ASP A 19 -11.88 7.62 12.08
CA ASP A 19 -11.12 7.38 13.31
C ASP A 19 -11.20 5.92 13.83
N HIS A 20 -12.03 5.09 13.20
CA HIS A 20 -12.12 3.66 13.48
C HIS A 20 -11.10 2.82 12.70
N TYR A 21 -10.38 3.41 11.75
CA TYR A 21 -9.37 2.70 10.94
C TYR A 21 -7.98 2.96 11.52
N SER A 22 -7.27 1.88 11.83
CA SER A 22 -5.95 1.93 12.46
C SER A 22 -4.81 1.62 11.49
N ALA A 23 -5.11 1.03 10.35
CA ALA A 23 -4.15 0.72 9.29
C ALA A 23 -4.85 0.46 7.96
N LEU A 24 -4.11 0.63 6.86
CA LEU A 24 -4.55 0.28 5.51
C LEU A 24 -3.60 -0.74 4.87
N TYR A 25 -4.17 -1.66 4.12
CA TYR A 25 -3.48 -2.46 3.12
C TYR A 25 -4.18 -2.27 1.77
N LEU A 26 -3.43 -1.80 0.78
CA LEU A 26 -3.93 -1.46 -0.54
C LEU A 26 -3.27 -2.38 -1.57
N ALA A 27 -4.02 -3.34 -2.11
CA ALA A 27 -3.57 -4.18 -3.19
C ALA A 27 -4.06 -3.59 -4.52
N SER A 28 -3.13 -3.09 -5.34
CA SER A 28 -3.42 -2.47 -6.64
C SER A 28 -4.63 -1.53 -6.59
N PRO A 29 -4.64 -0.50 -5.74
CA PRO A 29 -5.77 0.41 -5.64
C PRO A 29 -5.97 1.17 -6.96
N MET A 30 -7.21 1.55 -7.28
CA MET A 30 -7.46 2.50 -8.37
C MET A 30 -6.68 3.78 -8.11
N THR A 31 -5.84 4.17 -9.07
CA THR A 31 -5.06 5.40 -9.00
C THR A 31 -5.87 6.61 -9.46
N LEU A 32 -5.48 7.81 -9.06
CA LEU A 32 -6.17 9.04 -9.47
C LEU A 32 -6.18 9.24 -10.98
N PRO A 33 -5.08 9.04 -11.73
CA PRO A 33 -5.10 9.12 -13.18
C PRO A 33 -6.03 8.09 -13.83
N PHE A 34 -6.09 6.87 -13.27
CA PHE A 34 -7.04 5.86 -13.75
C PHE A 34 -8.50 6.30 -13.52
N ILE A 35 -8.81 6.83 -12.34
CA ILE A 35 -10.15 7.33 -11.97
C ILE A 35 -10.60 8.44 -12.93
N GLU A 36 -9.71 9.38 -13.24
CA GLU A 36 -9.96 10.46 -14.18
C GLU A 36 -10.25 9.93 -15.59
N LYS A 37 -9.37 9.07 -16.11
CA LYS A 37 -9.51 8.45 -17.42
C LYS A 37 -10.80 7.62 -17.55
N ALA A 38 -11.16 6.90 -16.49
CA ALA A 38 -12.38 6.08 -16.43
C ALA A 38 -13.65 6.90 -16.15
N LYS A 39 -13.53 8.22 -15.95
CA LYS A 39 -14.65 9.11 -15.54
C LYS A 39 -15.36 8.63 -14.27
N ALA A 40 -14.62 8.05 -13.35
CA ALA A 40 -15.12 7.42 -12.14
C ALA A 40 -14.98 8.32 -10.90
N ALA A 41 -15.33 9.61 -11.02
CA ALA A 41 -15.10 10.65 -10.00
C ALA A 41 -15.64 10.30 -8.60
N ALA A 42 -16.68 9.47 -8.51
CA ALA A 42 -17.22 9.01 -7.23
C ALA A 42 -16.19 8.22 -6.37
N TRP A 43 -15.13 7.70 -7.00
CA TRP A 43 -14.05 6.96 -6.34
C TRP A 43 -12.83 7.83 -6.02
N SER A 44 -12.85 9.11 -6.38
CA SER A 44 -11.73 10.02 -6.15
C SER A 44 -11.43 10.20 -4.67
N TYR A 45 -10.15 10.38 -4.34
CA TYR A 45 -9.64 10.56 -2.98
C TYR A 45 -8.45 11.52 -2.99
N ASP A 46 -8.08 12.02 -1.82
CA ASP A 46 -6.86 12.80 -1.61
C ASP A 46 -5.86 11.97 -0.79
N PRO A 47 -4.78 11.46 -1.39
CA PRO A 47 -3.82 10.62 -0.69
C PRO A 47 -3.06 11.38 0.39
N SER A 48 -3.01 12.72 0.33
CA SER A 48 -2.37 13.53 1.37
C SER A 48 -3.12 13.51 2.71
N GLN A 49 -4.36 13.01 2.71
CA GLN A 49 -5.16 12.84 3.93
C GLN A 49 -4.97 11.47 4.59
N ILE A 50 -4.16 10.58 4.01
CA ILE A 50 -3.82 9.29 4.63
C ILE A 50 -2.84 9.56 5.78
N THR A 51 -3.31 9.46 7.01
CA THR A 51 -2.52 9.64 8.24
C THR A 51 -2.28 8.33 8.99
N VAL A 52 -3.12 7.31 8.75
CA VAL A 52 -2.93 5.98 9.31
C VAL A 52 -1.83 5.23 8.57
N PRO A 53 -1.15 4.27 9.21
CA PRO A 53 -0.18 3.41 8.54
C PRO A 53 -0.76 2.74 7.29
N VAL A 54 -0.03 2.76 6.17
CA VAL A 54 -0.48 2.20 4.90
C VAL A 54 0.58 1.33 4.24
N PHE A 55 0.20 0.13 3.80
CA PHE A 55 1.02 -0.71 2.93
C PHE A 55 0.38 -0.76 1.54
N ILE A 56 1.13 -0.37 0.52
CA ILE A 56 0.71 -0.29 -0.87
C ILE A 56 1.44 -1.38 -1.66
N ALA A 57 0.71 -2.37 -2.14
CA ALA A 57 1.25 -3.47 -2.93
C ALA A 57 0.63 -3.47 -4.32
N SER A 58 1.41 -3.76 -5.35
CA SER A 58 0.91 -3.97 -6.71
C SER A 58 1.70 -5.05 -7.44
N GLY A 59 1.17 -5.53 -8.54
CA GLY A 59 1.93 -6.32 -9.50
C GLY A 59 2.93 -5.44 -10.26
N GLY A 60 3.97 -6.05 -10.79
CA GLY A 60 5.03 -5.37 -11.56
C GLY A 60 4.91 -5.50 -13.07
N ASP A 61 3.99 -6.33 -13.56
CA ASP A 61 3.98 -6.74 -14.95
C ASP A 61 2.62 -6.56 -15.67
N GLY A 62 2.67 -6.70 -16.98
CA GLY A 62 1.48 -6.70 -17.82
C GLY A 62 0.66 -5.42 -17.77
N ILE A 63 -0.65 -5.58 -17.84
CA ILE A 63 -1.63 -4.49 -17.79
C ILE A 63 -1.57 -3.68 -16.49
N GLU A 64 -1.12 -4.30 -15.42
CA GLU A 64 -0.92 -3.65 -14.12
C GLU A 64 0.03 -2.48 -14.26
N ASN A 65 1.23 -2.75 -14.76
CA ASN A 65 2.27 -1.73 -14.89
C ASN A 65 1.95 -0.65 -15.92
N GLY A 66 1.23 -0.99 -16.98
CA GLY A 66 0.97 -0.06 -18.08
C GLY A 66 -0.27 0.79 -17.90
N ILE A 67 -1.29 0.30 -17.17
CA ILE A 67 -2.62 0.93 -17.20
C ILE A 67 -3.27 1.03 -15.81
N LEU A 68 -3.32 -0.09 -15.06
CA LEU A 68 -4.15 -0.16 -13.85
C LEU A 68 -3.49 0.47 -12.63
N ALA A 69 -2.20 0.18 -12.45
CA ALA A 69 -1.39 0.70 -11.35
C ALA A 69 0.05 0.97 -11.79
N PRO A 70 0.26 1.94 -12.70
CA PRO A 70 1.60 2.35 -13.10
C PRO A 70 2.46 2.72 -11.89
N LYS A 71 3.77 2.50 -12.01
CA LYS A 71 4.74 2.79 -10.95
C LYS A 71 4.58 4.19 -10.39
N GLU A 72 4.55 5.18 -11.25
CA GLU A 72 4.50 6.61 -10.89
C GLU A 72 3.22 6.95 -10.13
N ASP A 73 2.10 6.34 -10.50
CA ASP A 73 0.81 6.56 -9.85
C ASP A 73 0.80 5.97 -8.44
N MET A 74 1.38 4.78 -8.27
CA MET A 74 1.51 4.12 -6.97
C MET A 74 2.46 4.88 -6.05
N GLU A 75 3.60 5.33 -6.58
CA GLU A 75 4.55 6.19 -5.87
C GLU A 75 3.90 7.51 -5.46
N GLY A 76 3.01 8.07 -6.27
CA GLY A 76 2.24 9.26 -5.95
C GLY A 76 1.41 9.11 -4.67
N ILE A 77 0.74 7.96 -4.50
CA ILE A 77 0.00 7.66 -3.25
C ILE A 77 0.97 7.57 -2.07
N TYR A 78 2.07 6.83 -2.23
CA TYR A 78 3.08 6.65 -1.18
C TYR A 78 3.69 7.98 -0.74
N GLN A 79 4.11 8.83 -1.68
CA GLN A 79 4.75 10.11 -1.37
C GLN A 79 3.78 11.08 -0.68
N ALA A 80 2.52 11.10 -1.09
CA ALA A 80 1.51 11.99 -0.52
C ALA A 80 1.04 11.55 0.87
N ALA A 81 1.02 10.25 1.17
CA ALA A 81 0.61 9.74 2.48
C ALA A 81 1.49 10.31 3.60
N LYS A 82 0.86 10.80 4.67
CA LYS A 82 1.54 11.47 5.80
C LYS A 82 1.85 10.52 6.95
N GLY A 83 1.16 9.38 7.03
CA GLY A 83 1.43 8.34 8.02
C GLY A 83 2.62 7.45 7.63
N PRO A 84 2.98 6.50 8.51
CA PRO A 84 3.93 5.44 8.17
C PRO A 84 3.49 4.70 6.91
N ALA A 85 4.43 4.43 6.00
CA ALA A 85 4.07 3.81 4.73
C ALA A 85 5.12 2.82 4.23
N VAL A 86 4.63 1.77 3.59
CA VAL A 86 5.41 0.80 2.82
C VAL A 86 4.84 0.74 1.41
N ILE A 87 5.71 0.64 0.42
CA ILE A 87 5.32 0.39 -0.97
C ILE A 87 6.22 -0.68 -1.58
N GLY A 88 5.66 -1.50 -2.47
CA GLY A 88 6.42 -2.45 -3.26
C GLY A 88 5.59 -3.05 -4.38
N ARG A 89 6.29 -3.56 -5.40
CA ARG A 89 5.68 -4.19 -6.57
C ARG A 89 6.22 -5.60 -6.75
N MET A 90 5.35 -6.58 -6.92
CA MET A 90 5.74 -7.98 -7.08
C MET A 90 6.14 -8.27 -8.53
N LYS A 91 7.39 -8.69 -8.72
CA LYS A 91 7.90 -9.11 -10.04
C LYS A 91 7.16 -10.34 -10.52
N GLY A 92 6.84 -10.40 -11.82
CA GLY A 92 6.16 -11.53 -12.44
C GLY A 92 4.69 -11.68 -12.06
N GLU A 93 4.14 -10.76 -11.28
CA GLU A 93 2.75 -10.84 -10.88
C GLU A 93 1.92 -9.73 -11.54
N ASP A 94 0.70 -10.11 -11.93
CA ASP A 94 -0.27 -9.21 -12.54
C ASP A 94 -1.28 -8.66 -11.50
N HIS A 95 -2.25 -7.91 -12.01
CA HIS A 95 -3.30 -7.29 -11.23
C HIS A 95 -4.06 -8.27 -10.32
N LEU A 96 -4.40 -9.45 -10.81
CA LEU A 96 -5.20 -10.40 -10.05
C LEU A 96 -4.38 -11.19 -9.03
N ARG A 97 -3.12 -11.49 -9.36
CA ARG A 97 -2.29 -12.38 -8.56
C ARG A 97 -1.67 -11.70 -7.34
N VAL A 98 -1.47 -10.39 -7.38
CA VAL A 98 -0.92 -9.65 -6.23
C VAL A 98 -1.75 -9.84 -4.96
N MET A 99 -3.06 -9.97 -5.07
CA MET A 99 -3.93 -10.18 -3.90
C MET A 99 -3.57 -11.43 -3.10
N THR A 100 -3.31 -12.54 -3.80
CA THR A 100 -3.04 -13.83 -3.16
C THR A 100 -1.56 -14.06 -2.89
N ARG A 101 -0.68 -13.43 -3.67
CA ARG A 101 0.76 -13.57 -3.51
C ARG A 101 1.34 -12.70 -2.40
N ALA A 102 0.68 -11.59 -2.11
CA ALA A 102 1.12 -10.65 -1.07
C ALA A 102 0.40 -10.85 0.29
N ASP A 103 -0.43 -11.86 0.45
CA ASP A 103 -1.26 -12.08 1.64
C ASP A 103 -0.43 -12.32 2.92
N ALA A 104 0.72 -12.99 2.82
CA ALA A 104 1.63 -13.17 3.94
C ALA A 104 2.18 -11.82 4.44
N TYR A 105 2.53 -10.91 3.53
CA TYR A 105 2.98 -9.55 3.87
C TYR A 105 1.84 -8.69 4.42
N MET A 106 0.64 -8.82 3.88
CA MET A 106 -0.55 -8.18 4.45
C MET A 106 -0.77 -8.63 5.89
N THR A 107 -0.68 -9.93 6.15
CA THR A 107 -0.81 -10.50 7.50
C THR A 107 0.27 -9.95 8.44
N ALA A 108 1.52 -9.94 8.01
CA ALA A 108 2.62 -9.38 8.78
C ALA A 108 2.42 -7.88 9.05
N TRP A 109 1.96 -7.12 8.06
CA TRP A 109 1.63 -5.71 8.19
C TRP A 109 0.62 -5.45 9.31
N PHE A 110 -0.52 -6.13 9.28
CA PHE A 110 -1.54 -5.96 10.31
C PHE A 110 -1.09 -6.45 11.68
N ARG A 111 -0.33 -7.54 11.76
CA ARG A 111 0.24 -8.00 13.04
C ARG A 111 1.18 -6.97 13.63
N MET A 112 2.05 -6.38 12.83
CA MET A 112 2.96 -5.32 13.28
C MET A 112 2.17 -4.12 13.81
N ILE A 113 1.23 -3.59 13.03
CA ILE A 113 0.53 -2.34 13.38
C ILE A 113 -0.51 -2.55 14.49
N LEU A 114 -1.31 -3.62 14.43
CA LEU A 114 -2.44 -3.81 15.35
C LEU A 114 -2.08 -4.55 16.63
N SER A 115 -1.05 -5.37 16.60
CA SER A 115 -0.67 -6.23 17.74
C SER A 115 0.71 -5.91 18.30
N GLY A 116 1.48 -5.01 17.68
CA GLY A 116 2.85 -4.72 18.09
C GLY A 116 3.80 -5.92 17.95
N ASP A 117 3.54 -6.82 16.99
CA ASP A 117 4.33 -8.03 16.79
C ASP A 117 5.73 -7.67 16.27
N GLU A 118 6.74 -7.79 17.13
CA GLU A 118 8.13 -7.46 16.81
C GLU A 118 8.71 -8.34 15.70
N LYS A 119 8.32 -9.61 15.62
CA LYS A 119 8.75 -10.50 14.54
C LYS A 119 8.15 -10.07 13.20
N ALA A 120 6.90 -9.65 13.19
CA ALA A 120 6.29 -9.07 11.99
C ALA A 120 6.92 -7.72 11.63
N ALA A 121 7.26 -6.89 12.62
CA ALA A 121 7.94 -5.62 12.42
C ALA A 121 9.31 -5.79 11.76
N SER A 122 10.07 -6.80 12.13
CA SER A 122 11.39 -7.08 11.56
C SER A 122 11.34 -7.35 10.03
N ILE A 123 10.20 -7.78 9.50
CA ILE A 123 10.01 -7.99 8.05
C ILE A 123 10.12 -6.67 7.29
N PHE A 124 9.59 -5.59 7.84
CA PHE A 124 9.54 -4.26 7.22
C PHE A 124 10.68 -3.33 7.64
N GLY A 125 11.69 -3.85 8.33
CA GLY A 125 12.88 -3.08 8.67
C GLY A 125 13.73 -2.72 7.46
N LYS A 126 14.65 -1.75 7.64
CA LYS A 126 15.61 -1.36 6.60
C LYS A 126 16.38 -2.55 6.04
N ASP A 127 16.76 -3.48 6.92
CA ASP A 127 17.46 -4.73 6.59
C ASP A 127 16.55 -5.95 6.68
N GLY A 128 15.24 -5.73 6.70
CA GLY A 128 14.24 -6.77 6.82
C GLY A 128 14.07 -7.61 5.56
N GLU A 129 13.30 -8.69 5.69
CA GLU A 129 13.06 -9.64 4.61
C GLU A 129 12.41 -8.95 3.39
N PHE A 130 11.44 -8.07 3.61
CA PHE A 130 10.78 -7.34 2.52
C PHE A 130 11.78 -6.56 1.65
N MET A 131 12.71 -5.83 2.25
CA MET A 131 13.70 -5.05 1.50
C MET A 131 14.74 -5.94 0.79
N LYS A 132 15.06 -7.12 1.33
CA LYS A 132 16.01 -8.07 0.75
C LYS A 132 15.39 -8.99 -0.29
N ASN A 133 14.07 -9.18 -0.26
CA ASN A 133 13.39 -10.10 -1.17
C ASN A 133 13.42 -9.60 -2.61
N ALA A 134 14.13 -10.35 -3.48
CA ALA A 134 14.28 -10.03 -4.89
C ALA A 134 12.97 -10.21 -5.71
N GLY A 135 11.95 -10.84 -5.15
CA GLY A 135 10.61 -10.93 -5.73
C GLY A 135 9.83 -9.62 -5.68
N TRP A 136 10.31 -8.63 -4.91
CA TRP A 136 9.77 -7.29 -4.86
C TRP A 136 10.70 -6.28 -5.52
N THR A 137 10.13 -5.32 -6.23
CA THR A 137 10.84 -4.18 -6.83
C THR A 137 10.16 -2.86 -6.42
N ASP A 138 10.79 -1.73 -6.72
CA ASP A 138 10.28 -0.39 -6.40
C ASP A 138 9.84 -0.25 -4.94
N LYS A 139 10.67 -0.79 -4.04
CA LYS A 139 10.41 -0.85 -2.61
C LYS A 139 10.82 0.42 -1.90
N SER A 140 9.98 0.91 -1.01
CA SER A 140 10.32 2.01 -0.09
C SER A 140 9.56 1.87 1.23
N ILE A 141 10.15 2.40 2.29
CA ILE A 141 9.61 2.40 3.64
C ILE A 141 9.83 3.78 4.25
N LYS A 142 8.82 4.33 4.92
CA LYS A 142 8.93 5.55 5.71
C LYS A 142 8.13 5.47 7.00
N GLY A 143 8.64 6.10 8.05
CA GLY A 143 7.92 6.30 9.31
C GLY A 143 7.57 5.03 10.09
N ILE A 144 8.16 3.88 9.78
CA ILE A 144 7.95 2.64 10.53
C ILE A 144 8.80 2.73 11.81
N PRO A 145 8.18 2.68 13.01
CA PRO A 145 8.93 2.64 14.25
C PRO A 145 9.57 1.27 14.40
N LEU A 146 10.87 1.20 14.12
CA LEU A 146 11.69 0.04 14.40
C LEU A 146 12.59 0.40 15.57
N GLU A 147 12.55 -0.38 16.64
CA GLU A 147 13.55 -0.29 17.70
C GLU A 147 14.93 -0.53 17.07
N GLY A 148 15.81 0.49 17.17
CA GLY A 148 17.18 0.44 16.66
C GLY A 148 17.56 1.43 15.57
N ASN A 149 16.69 2.33 15.16
CA ASN A 149 17.02 3.47 14.29
C ASN A 149 17.18 4.75 15.14
N GLU A 150 18.14 4.76 16.06
CA GLU A 150 18.78 5.97 16.56
C GLU A 150 20.03 6.28 15.75
#